data_2f7695ec9268f242e8b1eccc2ae87200
#
_entry.id   2f7695ec9268f242e8b1eccc2ae87200
#
_cell.length_a   1.000
_cell.length_b   1.000
_cell.length_c   1.000
_cell.angle_alpha   90.00
_cell.angle_beta   90.00
_cell.angle_gamma   90.00
#
_symmetry.space_group_name_H-M   'P 1'
#
loop_
_entity.id
_entity.type
_entity.pdbx_description
1 polymer ?
#
loop_
_entity_poly.entity_id
_entity_poly.type
_entity_poly.pdbx_seq_one_letter_code
_entity_poly.pdbx_strand_id
1 'polypeptide(L)'
;MFSHVMVGTKDVAAAKKFYDAVFATLGIGPGVADPKGRYWWRAPTGNFGVGQPIDGKPATTANGGTIGFTCPSPEVVKAFHDAGVANGGKSIEDPPGPRGKLTLAYLRDPDGNKLCALHRG
;
A
#
# COMPACT_ATOMS: atom_id res chain seq x y z
N MET A 1 -6.23 -16.14 -3.09
CA MET A 1 -6.19 -16.05 -4.55
C MET A 1 -4.84 -15.51 -5.05
N PHE A 2 -4.44 -14.30 -4.67
CA PHE A 2 -3.16 -13.76 -5.14
C PHE A 2 -1.99 -14.31 -4.33
N SER A 3 -0.91 -14.72 -5.01
CA SER A 3 0.35 -15.07 -4.34
C SER A 3 1.09 -13.80 -3.92
N HIS A 4 1.12 -12.85 -4.80
CA HIS A 4 1.79 -11.57 -4.56
C HIS A 4 1.24 -10.50 -5.51
N VAL A 5 1.43 -9.25 -5.09
CA VAL A 5 1.16 -8.06 -5.90
C VAL A 5 2.43 -7.22 -5.86
N MET A 6 2.81 -6.63 -7.01
CA MET A 6 3.98 -5.79 -7.09
C MET A 6 3.64 -4.50 -7.82
N VAL A 7 4.17 -3.39 -7.32
CA VAL A 7 4.05 -2.08 -7.97
C VAL A 7 5.43 -1.50 -8.26
N GLY A 8 5.48 -0.61 -9.24
CA GLY A 8 6.70 0.11 -9.58
C GLY A 8 6.91 1.35 -8.73
N THR A 9 8.17 1.74 -8.59
CA THR A 9 8.55 2.99 -7.93
C THR A 9 9.69 3.67 -8.65
N LYS A 10 9.72 5.00 -8.57
CA LYS A 10 10.84 5.81 -9.04
C LYS A 10 11.91 5.98 -7.96
N ASP A 11 11.53 5.76 -6.70
CA ASP A 11 12.40 5.94 -5.54
C ASP A 11 12.12 4.84 -4.53
N VAL A 12 12.96 3.82 -4.54
CA VAL A 12 12.78 2.62 -3.71
C VAL A 12 12.82 2.98 -2.21
N ALA A 13 13.68 3.92 -1.82
CA ALA A 13 13.78 4.32 -0.41
C ALA A 13 12.51 5.04 0.06
N ALA A 14 11.96 5.92 -0.74
CA ALA A 14 10.70 6.61 -0.43
C ALA A 14 9.53 5.62 -0.38
N ALA A 15 9.48 4.68 -1.30
CA ALA A 15 8.46 3.64 -1.32
C ALA A 15 8.55 2.76 -0.07
N LYS A 16 9.76 2.33 0.31
CA LYS A 16 9.95 1.53 1.52
C LYS A 16 9.46 2.26 2.76
N LYS A 17 9.80 3.53 2.91
CA LYS A 17 9.35 4.33 4.05
C LYS A 17 7.82 4.35 4.13
N PHE A 18 7.15 4.57 3.02
CA PHE A 18 5.69 4.60 2.96
C PHE A 18 5.09 3.23 3.33
N TYR A 19 5.54 2.16 2.67
CA TYR A 19 4.95 0.84 2.89
C TYR A 19 5.31 0.25 4.25
N ASP A 20 6.49 0.52 4.79
CA ASP A 20 6.81 0.17 6.18
C ASP A 20 5.78 0.78 7.14
N ALA A 21 5.43 2.05 6.93
CA ALA A 21 4.50 2.75 7.81
C ALA A 21 3.07 2.20 7.71
N VAL A 22 2.54 2.03 6.49
CA VAL A 22 1.16 1.55 6.34
C VAL A 22 1.03 0.09 6.76
N PHE A 23 1.99 -0.77 6.44
CA PHE A 23 1.92 -2.19 6.79
C PHE A 23 2.18 -2.43 8.27
N ALA A 24 2.90 -1.56 8.97
CA ALA A 24 3.02 -1.63 10.42
C ALA A 24 1.66 -1.56 11.10
N THR A 25 0.71 -0.81 10.55
CA THR A 25 -0.66 -0.74 11.09
C THR A 25 -1.41 -2.06 10.97
N LEU A 26 -0.97 -2.93 10.06
CA LEU A 26 -1.52 -4.28 9.87
C LEU A 26 -0.71 -5.34 10.65
N GLY A 27 0.26 -4.93 11.45
CA GLY A 27 1.11 -5.87 12.18
C GLY A 27 2.18 -6.55 11.31
N ILE A 28 2.48 -6.01 10.13
CA ILE A 28 3.48 -6.56 9.23
C ILE A 28 4.81 -5.85 9.49
N GLY A 29 5.88 -6.61 9.66
CA GLY A 29 7.22 -6.08 9.91
C GLY A 29 7.81 -5.34 8.71
N PRO A 30 8.98 -4.70 8.89
CA PRO A 30 9.62 -3.93 7.84
C PRO A 30 9.90 -4.76 6.59
N GLY A 31 9.88 -4.11 5.44
CA GLY A 31 10.19 -4.73 4.17
C GLY A 31 11.62 -5.26 4.12
N VAL A 32 11.80 -6.38 3.41
CA VAL A 32 13.09 -7.06 3.27
C VAL A 32 13.53 -6.97 1.80
N ALA A 33 14.77 -6.51 1.61
CA ALA A 33 15.33 -6.40 0.27
C ALA A 33 15.63 -7.78 -0.30
N ASP A 34 15.37 -7.95 -1.60
CA ASP A 34 15.83 -9.11 -2.35
C ASP A 34 17.14 -8.78 -3.11
N PRO A 35 17.78 -9.78 -3.74
CA PRO A 35 19.04 -9.54 -4.46
C PRO A 35 18.94 -8.53 -5.61
N LYS A 36 17.74 -8.25 -6.11
CA LYS A 36 17.51 -7.28 -7.19
C LYS A 36 17.15 -5.89 -6.68
N GLY A 37 17.24 -5.67 -5.36
CA GLY A 37 16.94 -4.35 -4.75
C GLY A 37 15.47 -4.03 -4.60
N ARG A 38 14.59 -5.00 -4.79
CA ARG A 38 13.17 -4.86 -4.52
C ARG A 38 12.92 -5.13 -3.04
N TYR A 39 11.88 -4.50 -2.47
CA TYR A 39 11.47 -4.77 -1.10
C TYR A 39 10.18 -5.56 -1.07
N TRP A 40 10.09 -6.49 -0.12
CA TRP A 40 8.95 -7.37 0.05
C TRP A 40 8.42 -7.34 1.48
N TRP A 41 7.12 -7.29 1.58
CA TRP A 41 6.37 -7.45 2.83
C TRP A 41 5.58 -8.73 2.73
N ARG A 42 5.80 -9.64 3.68
CA ARG A 42 5.22 -10.97 3.64
C ARG A 42 4.17 -11.12 4.72
N ALA A 43 3.00 -11.67 4.33
CA ALA A 43 1.89 -11.94 5.22
C ALA A 43 1.32 -13.33 4.90
N PRO A 44 0.59 -13.97 5.84
CA PRO A 44 0.00 -15.28 5.57
C PRO A 44 -0.93 -15.34 4.37
N THR A 45 -1.57 -14.22 4.04
CA THR A 45 -2.56 -14.15 2.96
C THR A 45 -1.98 -13.70 1.63
N GLY A 46 -0.71 -13.34 1.58
CA GLY A 46 -0.05 -12.93 0.35
C GLY A 46 1.09 -11.97 0.61
N ASN A 47 1.88 -11.72 -0.42
CA ASN A 47 3.05 -10.85 -0.34
C ASN A 47 2.85 -9.60 -1.18
N PHE A 48 3.46 -8.51 -0.74
CA PHE A 48 3.48 -7.26 -1.51
C PHE A 48 4.91 -6.85 -1.77
N GLY A 49 5.19 -6.43 -3.01
CA GLY A 49 6.52 -6.00 -3.41
C GLY A 49 6.53 -4.65 -4.09
N VAL A 50 7.67 -3.97 -3.98
CA VAL A 50 7.91 -2.72 -4.68
C VAL A 50 9.33 -2.71 -5.24
N GLY A 51 9.50 -2.17 -6.44
CA GLY A 51 10.81 -2.06 -7.06
C GLY A 51 10.77 -1.23 -8.33
N GLN A 52 11.93 -1.02 -8.91
CA GLN A 52 12.02 -0.36 -10.20
C GLN A 52 11.52 -1.31 -11.29
N PRO A 53 10.87 -0.78 -12.35
CA PRO A 53 10.45 -1.64 -13.47
C PRO A 53 11.63 -2.39 -14.10
N ILE A 54 11.41 -3.64 -14.48
CA ILE A 54 12.45 -4.51 -15.00
C ILE A 54 13.02 -4.01 -16.34
N ASP A 55 12.26 -3.22 -17.08
CA ASP A 55 12.71 -2.67 -18.37
C ASP A 55 13.61 -1.43 -18.22
N GLY A 56 13.88 -1.00 -16.98
CA GLY A 56 14.73 0.16 -16.71
C GLY A 56 14.08 1.51 -16.98
N LYS A 57 12.83 1.52 -17.45
CA LYS A 57 12.11 2.78 -17.70
C LYS A 57 11.45 3.28 -16.40
N PRO A 58 11.14 4.59 -16.31
CA PRO A 58 10.48 5.12 -15.14
C PRO A 58 9.14 4.41 -14.86
N ALA A 59 8.86 4.18 -13.57
CA ALA A 59 7.59 3.59 -13.17
C ALA A 59 6.43 4.51 -13.51
N THR A 60 5.33 3.91 -13.94
CA THR A 60 4.05 4.59 -14.15
C THR A 60 2.99 3.89 -13.33
N THR A 61 1.85 4.55 -13.12
CA THR A 61 0.72 3.95 -12.42
C THR A 61 -0.31 3.41 -13.40
N ALA A 62 -1.01 2.35 -13.03
CA ALA A 62 -2.10 1.82 -13.82
C ALA A 62 -3.33 2.71 -13.62
N ASN A 63 -3.78 3.38 -14.68
CA ASN A 63 -5.01 4.14 -14.60
C ASN A 63 -6.20 3.18 -14.48
N GLY A 64 -6.99 3.35 -13.41
CA GLY A 64 -8.09 2.44 -13.09
C GLY A 64 -7.72 1.30 -12.15
N GLY A 65 -6.43 1.10 -11.85
CA GLY A 65 -6.00 0.08 -10.90
C GLY A 65 -6.21 0.54 -9.46
N THR A 66 -6.65 -0.40 -8.59
CA THR A 66 -6.75 -0.18 -7.15
C THR A 66 -6.30 -1.46 -6.46
N ILE A 67 -5.46 -1.32 -5.43
CA ILE A 67 -5.06 -2.45 -4.60
C ILE A 67 -5.68 -2.26 -3.23
N GLY A 68 -6.53 -3.21 -2.82
CA GLY A 68 -7.22 -3.17 -1.54
C GLY A 68 -6.51 -4.01 -0.49
N PHE A 69 -6.39 -3.46 0.71
CA PHE A 69 -5.80 -4.14 1.87
C PHE A 69 -6.88 -4.32 2.94
N THR A 70 -7.05 -5.55 3.40
CA THR A 70 -7.99 -5.87 4.46
C THR A 70 -7.45 -5.39 5.81
N CYS A 71 -8.26 -4.62 6.53
CA CYS A 71 -7.96 -4.14 7.85
C CYS A 71 -8.86 -4.82 8.87
N PRO A 72 -8.35 -5.15 10.08
CA PRO A 72 -9.13 -5.89 11.08
C PRO A 72 -10.20 -5.05 11.78
N SER A 73 -10.16 -3.74 11.66
CA SER A 73 -11.12 -2.85 12.32
C SER A 73 -11.23 -1.52 11.59
N PRO A 74 -12.31 -0.74 11.83
CA PRO A 74 -12.41 0.63 11.30
C PRO A 74 -11.26 1.53 11.75
N GLU A 75 -10.78 1.35 12.98
CA GLU A 75 -9.67 2.13 13.53
C GLU A 75 -8.39 1.89 12.75
N VAL A 76 -8.15 0.65 12.33
CA VAL A 76 -6.97 0.31 11.52
C VAL A 76 -7.08 0.87 10.10
N VAL A 77 -8.29 0.94 9.53
CA VAL A 77 -8.50 1.65 8.24
C VAL A 77 -7.99 3.08 8.32
N LYS A 78 -8.39 3.80 9.38
CA LYS A 78 -7.96 5.17 9.59
C LYS A 78 -6.46 5.25 9.84
N ALA A 79 -5.92 4.35 10.66
CA ALA A 79 -4.49 4.32 10.98
C ALA A 79 -3.64 4.07 9.73
N PHE A 80 -4.06 3.14 8.87
CA PHE A 80 -3.40 2.85 7.60
C PHE A 80 -3.36 4.10 6.71
N HIS A 81 -4.51 4.73 6.53
CA HIS A 81 -4.63 5.95 5.74
C HIS A 81 -3.73 7.07 6.28
N ASP A 82 -3.82 7.34 7.58
CA ASP A 82 -3.11 8.45 8.20
C ASP A 82 -1.59 8.21 8.19
N ALA A 83 -1.16 6.98 8.41
CA ALA A 83 0.26 6.62 8.31
C ALA A 83 0.79 6.84 6.89
N GLY A 84 0.01 6.47 5.88
CA GLY A 84 0.39 6.68 4.49
C GLY A 84 0.52 8.15 4.14
N VAL A 85 -0.44 8.95 4.53
CA VAL A 85 -0.41 10.41 4.27
C VAL A 85 0.78 11.05 5.00
N ALA A 86 1.08 10.62 6.22
CA ALA A 86 2.22 11.14 6.98
C ALA A 86 3.58 10.73 6.41
N ASN A 87 3.63 9.72 5.54
CA ASN A 87 4.88 9.15 5.02
C ASN A 87 4.98 9.24 3.49
N GLY A 88 4.48 10.32 2.92
CA GLY A 88 4.68 10.64 1.50
C GLY A 88 3.49 10.30 0.60
N GLY A 89 2.43 9.72 1.12
CA GLY A 89 1.23 9.44 0.37
C GLY A 89 0.28 10.62 0.29
N LYS A 90 -0.78 10.45 -0.48
CA LYS A 90 -1.79 11.49 -0.69
C LYS A 90 -3.18 10.91 -0.50
N SER A 91 -4.00 11.57 0.32
CA SER A 91 -5.41 11.23 0.46
C SER A 91 -6.16 11.57 -0.82
N ILE A 92 -7.04 10.67 -1.24
CA ILE A 92 -7.89 10.88 -2.42
C ILE A 92 -9.31 10.43 -2.12
N GLU A 93 -10.23 10.89 -2.96
CA GLU A 93 -11.66 10.59 -2.87
C GLU A 93 -12.23 11.02 -1.53
N ASP A 94 -13.28 10.32 -1.05
CA ASP A 94 -13.90 10.68 0.21
C ASP A 94 -12.99 10.37 1.41
N PRO A 95 -13.10 11.13 2.50
CA PRO A 95 -12.33 10.85 3.72
C PRO A 95 -12.58 9.44 4.25
N PRO A 96 -11.66 8.89 5.07
CA PRO A 96 -11.89 7.61 5.73
C PRO A 96 -13.23 7.61 6.47
N GLY A 97 -14.00 6.55 6.27
CA GLY A 97 -15.28 6.44 6.94
C GLY A 97 -16.14 5.30 6.43
N PRO A 98 -17.33 5.15 7.03
CA PRO A 98 -18.22 4.06 6.69
C PRO A 98 -18.89 4.24 5.32
N ARG A 99 -19.09 3.13 4.63
CA ARG A 99 -19.84 2.99 3.38
C ARG A 99 -20.70 1.75 3.51
N GLY A 100 -21.93 1.89 4.08
CA GLY A 100 -22.75 0.75 4.43
C GLY A 100 -22.07 -0.13 5.47
N LYS A 101 -21.88 -1.40 5.18
CA LYS A 101 -21.19 -2.35 6.07
C LYS A 101 -19.67 -2.29 5.96
N LEU A 102 -19.14 -1.49 5.05
CA LEU A 102 -17.70 -1.35 4.86
C LEU A 102 -17.21 -0.06 5.51
N THR A 103 -15.98 -0.09 5.98
CA THR A 103 -15.22 1.12 6.28
C THR A 103 -14.07 1.20 5.30
N LEU A 104 -13.94 2.31 4.61
CA LEU A 104 -13.01 2.48 3.51
C LEU A 104 -12.17 3.73 3.68
N ALA A 105 -10.96 3.68 3.14
CA ALA A 105 -10.14 4.85 2.92
C ALA A 105 -9.33 4.65 1.63
N TYR A 106 -9.17 5.72 0.86
CA TYR A 106 -8.39 5.69 -0.36
C TYR A 106 -7.22 6.65 -0.25
N LEU A 107 -6.07 6.21 -0.74
CA LEU A 107 -4.87 7.05 -0.79
C LEU A 107 -4.00 6.60 -1.95
N ARG A 108 -3.04 7.45 -2.32
CA ARG A 108 -1.99 7.08 -3.28
C ARG A 108 -0.67 6.98 -2.55
N ASP A 109 0.16 6.04 -3.00
CA ASP A 109 1.54 5.96 -2.53
C ASP A 109 2.38 7.10 -3.15
N PRO A 110 3.68 7.25 -2.79
CA PRO A 110 4.49 8.34 -3.32
C PRO A 110 4.63 8.38 -4.84
N ASP A 111 4.43 7.25 -5.51
CA ASP A 111 4.48 7.17 -6.98
C ASP A 111 3.12 7.40 -7.64
N GLY A 112 2.04 7.42 -6.85
CA GLY A 112 0.69 7.60 -7.35
C GLY A 112 -0.11 6.32 -7.52
N ASN A 113 0.40 5.17 -7.09
CA ASN A 113 -0.37 3.93 -7.09
C ASN A 113 -1.55 4.05 -6.12
N LYS A 114 -2.76 3.69 -6.60
CA LYS A 114 -3.98 3.85 -5.80
C LYS A 114 -4.18 2.65 -4.87
N LEU A 115 -4.38 2.95 -3.60
CA LEU A 115 -4.58 1.97 -2.55
C LEU A 115 -5.92 2.20 -1.86
N CYS A 116 -6.48 1.11 -1.35
CA CYS A 116 -7.70 1.13 -0.54
C CYS A 116 -7.45 0.36 0.74
N ALA A 117 -7.73 0.97 1.88
CA ALA A 117 -7.82 0.26 3.16
C ALA A 117 -9.29 -0.07 3.40
N LEU A 118 -9.60 -1.32 3.74
CA LEU A 118 -10.98 -1.79 3.82
C LEU A 118 -11.18 -2.69 5.02
N HIS A 119 -12.23 -2.38 5.79
CA HIS A 119 -12.75 -3.28 6.83
C HIS A 119 -14.18 -3.65 6.48
N ARG A 120 -14.46 -4.92 6.53
CA ARG A 120 -15.82 -5.46 6.34
C ARG A 120 -16.36 -5.85 7.70
N GLY A 121 -17.33 -5.11 8.15
CA GLY A 121 -17.89 -5.29 9.49
C GLY A 121 -19.33 -5.71 9.55
#